data_53194df42acb5735bfd89b500717554e
#
_entry.id   53194df42acb5735bfd89b500717554e
#
_cell.length_a   1.000
_cell.length_b   1.000
_cell.length_c   1.000
_cell.angle_alpha   90.00
_cell.angle_beta   90.00
_cell.angle_gamma   90.00
#
_symmetry.space_group_name_H-M   'P 1'
#
loop_
_entity.id
_entity.type
_entity.pdbx_description
1 polymer ?
#
loop_
_entity_poly.entity_id
_entity_poly.type
_entity_poly.pdbx_seq_one_letter_code
_entity_poly.pdbx_strand_id
1 'polypeptide(L)'
;DIDGLEWYAGFIEMQDESNWKKFRKQVEMHGKTIPMMCCSPDFTHPDPSFRLNEITKQKKWIFMTSTLGGTYCRVLSGQRRPGLSVEEGVSFAADCIYKCLPYAKEQGITLILEKHYKDDFWVYPEFAQKMDVFCKLLDKVNDEHFGVNYDPSNAFLAGEDPLELLYKISARVVTMHASDRYLKEGTIEDLRKEEVGATGYAKRLAHGEIGKGLNNYDAIFTELKKVGFNGWISIEDGVDGLEQLERSVSFLRKKIKQYWPEH
;
A
#
# COMPACT_ATOMS: atom_id res chain seq x y z
N ASP A 1 -12.08 -11.50 14.88
CA ASP A 1 -12.89 -10.28 14.88
C ASP A 1 -12.18 -9.17 14.11
N ILE A 2 -12.70 -8.80 12.91
CA ILE A 2 -12.19 -7.76 12.01
C ILE A 2 -13.33 -6.78 11.70
N ASP A 3 -13.01 -5.53 11.31
CA ASP A 3 -14.01 -4.48 11.03
C ASP A 3 -14.32 -4.35 9.55
N GLY A 4 -13.40 -4.76 8.68
CA GLY A 4 -13.55 -4.61 7.25
C GLY A 4 -12.69 -5.58 6.45
N LEU A 5 -12.88 -5.52 5.15
CA LEU A 5 -12.15 -6.29 4.15
C LEU A 5 -11.52 -5.31 3.16
N GLU A 6 -10.23 -5.43 2.96
CA GLU A 6 -9.55 -4.76 1.87
C GLU A 6 -9.62 -5.61 0.61
N TRP A 7 -9.70 -4.97 -0.56
CA TRP A 7 -9.86 -5.66 -1.81
C TRP A 7 -8.70 -5.40 -2.76
N TYR A 8 -8.18 -6.47 -3.36
CA TYR A 8 -7.15 -6.37 -4.39
C TYR A 8 -7.77 -6.48 -5.79
N ALA A 9 -7.44 -5.53 -6.64
CA ALA A 9 -7.98 -5.41 -8.00
C ALA A 9 -7.78 -6.65 -8.87
N GLY A 10 -6.70 -7.42 -8.63
CA GLY A 10 -6.40 -8.66 -9.36
C GLY A 10 -7.42 -9.79 -9.11
N PHE A 11 -8.25 -9.71 -8.08
CA PHE A 11 -9.24 -10.73 -7.75
C PHE A 11 -10.65 -10.41 -8.25
N ILE A 12 -10.85 -9.27 -8.93
CA ILE A 12 -12.18 -8.82 -9.34
C ILE A 12 -12.25 -8.60 -10.84
N GLU A 13 -13.32 -9.09 -11.45
CA GLU A 13 -13.68 -8.69 -12.80
C GLU A 13 -14.34 -7.31 -12.79
N MET A 14 -13.73 -6.37 -13.52
CA MET A 14 -14.12 -4.96 -13.59
C MET A 14 -15.48 -4.70 -14.25
N GLN A 15 -16.10 -5.72 -14.83
CA GLN A 15 -17.15 -5.56 -15.82
C GLN A 15 -18.58 -5.63 -15.29
N ASP A 16 -18.78 -6.11 -14.06
CA ASP A 16 -20.14 -6.31 -13.52
C ASP A 16 -20.44 -5.44 -12.29
N GLU A 17 -20.81 -4.20 -12.55
CA GLU A 17 -21.22 -3.25 -11.51
C GLU A 17 -22.38 -3.75 -10.63
N SER A 18 -23.28 -4.57 -11.19
CA SER A 18 -24.41 -5.11 -10.42
C SER A 18 -23.95 -6.05 -9.32
N ASN A 19 -22.86 -6.78 -9.57
CA ASN A 19 -22.26 -7.67 -8.58
C ASN A 19 -21.52 -6.91 -7.48
N TRP A 20 -20.94 -5.75 -7.76
CA TRP A 20 -20.28 -4.93 -6.74
C TRP A 20 -21.26 -4.48 -5.66
N LYS A 21 -22.44 -3.98 -6.07
CA LYS A 21 -23.49 -3.55 -5.14
C LYS A 21 -24.05 -4.72 -4.31
N LYS A 22 -24.19 -5.90 -4.92
CA LYS A 22 -24.61 -7.12 -4.19
C LYS A 22 -23.55 -7.55 -3.18
N PHE A 23 -22.27 -7.53 -3.59
CA PHE A 23 -21.15 -7.88 -2.73
C PHE A 23 -21.05 -6.93 -1.54
N ARG A 24 -21.10 -5.60 -1.78
CA ARG A 24 -21.15 -4.60 -0.72
C ARG A 24 -22.26 -4.93 0.32
N LYS A 25 -23.49 -5.19 -0.14
CA LYS A 25 -24.60 -5.55 0.74
C LYS A 25 -24.32 -6.79 1.58
N GLN A 26 -23.69 -7.81 0.99
CA GLN A 26 -23.31 -9.02 1.73
C GLN A 26 -22.30 -8.70 2.84
N VAL A 27 -21.27 -7.90 2.55
CA VAL A 27 -20.29 -7.48 3.55
C VAL A 27 -20.96 -6.67 4.67
N GLU A 28 -21.82 -5.72 4.32
CA GLU A 28 -22.58 -4.89 5.28
C GLU A 28 -23.54 -5.71 6.14
N MET A 29 -24.18 -6.75 5.60
CA MET A 29 -25.03 -7.66 6.37
C MET A 29 -24.27 -8.42 7.47
N HIS A 30 -22.97 -8.58 7.32
CA HIS A 30 -22.08 -9.14 8.36
C HIS A 30 -21.48 -8.06 9.28
N GLY A 31 -21.97 -6.82 9.21
CA GLY A 31 -21.48 -5.71 10.01
C GLY A 31 -20.05 -5.30 9.66
N LYS A 32 -19.62 -5.53 8.41
CA LYS A 32 -18.27 -5.21 7.91
C LYS A 32 -18.34 -4.15 6.81
N THR A 33 -17.18 -3.53 6.51
CA THR A 33 -17.04 -2.53 5.46
C THR A 33 -15.93 -2.90 4.49
N ILE A 34 -15.85 -2.19 3.35
CA ILE A 34 -14.74 -2.29 2.40
C ILE A 34 -14.09 -0.92 2.34
N PRO A 35 -13.09 -0.62 3.20
CA PRO A 35 -12.53 0.73 3.31
C PRO A 35 -11.68 1.14 2.12
N MET A 36 -11.00 0.19 1.47
CA MET A 36 -10.08 0.49 0.40
C MET A 36 -9.94 -0.63 -0.61
N MET A 37 -9.44 -0.24 -1.78
CA MET A 37 -9.06 -1.13 -2.85
C MET A 37 -7.60 -0.91 -3.24
N CYS A 38 -6.85 -2.02 -3.38
CA CYS A 38 -5.47 -2.03 -3.86
C CYS A 38 -5.41 -2.23 -5.36
N CYS A 39 -4.81 -1.25 -6.05
CA CYS A 39 -4.57 -1.26 -7.49
C CYS A 39 -3.08 -1.05 -7.78
N SER A 40 -2.63 -1.55 -8.92
CA SER A 40 -1.21 -1.52 -9.31
C SER A 40 -1.06 -0.98 -10.74
N PRO A 41 -1.35 0.32 -10.97
CA PRO A 41 -1.16 0.93 -12.28
C PRO A 41 0.32 1.07 -12.62
N ASP A 42 0.66 0.97 -13.90
CA ASP A 42 2.03 1.21 -14.38
C ASP A 42 2.16 2.61 -14.99
N PHE A 43 2.27 3.62 -14.13
CA PHE A 43 2.33 5.03 -14.51
C PHE A 43 3.69 5.48 -15.04
N THR A 44 4.72 4.63 -14.96
CA THR A 44 6.06 4.92 -15.49
C THR A 44 6.33 4.29 -16.85
N HIS A 45 5.32 3.72 -17.49
CA HIS A 45 5.49 3.17 -18.84
C HIS A 45 5.93 4.25 -19.84
N PRO A 46 6.93 3.99 -20.73
CA PRO A 46 7.45 5.01 -21.66
C PRO A 46 6.41 5.47 -22.67
N ASP A 47 5.51 4.59 -23.13
CA ASP A 47 4.44 4.94 -24.08
C ASP A 47 3.33 5.77 -23.41
N PRO A 48 3.09 7.02 -23.85
CA PRO A 48 2.03 7.88 -23.33
C PRO A 48 0.62 7.28 -23.51
N SER A 49 0.39 6.52 -24.57
CA SER A 49 -0.91 5.88 -24.83
C SER A 49 -1.18 4.79 -23.81
N PHE A 50 -0.15 4.04 -23.44
CA PHE A 50 -0.24 3.06 -22.36
C PHE A 50 -0.58 3.73 -21.02
N ARG A 51 0.13 4.82 -20.66
CA ARG A 51 -0.17 5.58 -19.44
C ARG A 51 -1.60 6.11 -19.42
N LEU A 52 -2.12 6.57 -20.56
CA LEU A 52 -3.51 7.02 -20.67
C LEU A 52 -4.51 5.89 -20.39
N ASN A 53 -4.22 4.69 -20.87
CA ASN A 53 -5.02 3.49 -20.57
C ASN A 53 -4.98 3.16 -19.07
N GLU A 54 -3.81 3.24 -18.44
CA GLU A 54 -3.66 3.01 -16.99
C GLU A 54 -4.44 4.07 -16.17
N ILE A 55 -4.43 5.34 -16.57
CA ILE A 55 -5.27 6.39 -15.96
C ILE A 55 -6.75 6.03 -16.09
N THR A 56 -7.17 5.55 -17.25
CA THR A 56 -8.57 5.16 -17.51
C THR A 56 -8.97 3.97 -16.63
N LYS A 57 -8.11 2.97 -16.49
CA LYS A 57 -8.31 1.84 -15.59
C LYS A 57 -8.36 2.30 -14.11
N GLN A 58 -7.43 3.17 -13.71
CA GLN A 58 -7.40 3.69 -12.34
C GLN A 58 -8.69 4.45 -11.99
N LYS A 59 -9.24 5.23 -12.91
CA LYS A 59 -10.55 5.89 -12.72
C LYS A 59 -11.69 4.88 -12.55
N LYS A 60 -11.67 3.75 -13.25
CA LYS A 60 -12.66 2.68 -13.02
C LYS A 60 -12.51 2.06 -11.63
N TRP A 61 -11.28 1.85 -11.16
CA TRP A 61 -11.04 1.37 -9.81
C TRP A 61 -11.49 2.36 -8.75
N ILE A 62 -11.28 3.67 -8.95
CA ILE A 62 -11.80 4.73 -8.09
C ILE A 62 -13.33 4.65 -8.01
N PHE A 63 -14.02 4.53 -9.14
CA PHE A 63 -15.47 4.39 -9.20
C PHE A 63 -15.95 3.11 -8.48
N MET A 64 -15.26 2.01 -8.71
CA MET A 64 -15.58 0.74 -8.04
C MET A 64 -15.39 0.85 -6.53
N THR A 65 -14.29 1.47 -6.07
CA THR A 65 -14.03 1.71 -4.64
C THR A 65 -15.18 2.49 -4.00
N SER A 66 -15.60 3.58 -4.62
CA SER A 66 -16.74 4.39 -4.15
C SER A 66 -18.05 3.58 -4.15
N THR A 67 -18.33 2.79 -5.19
CA THR A 67 -19.51 1.92 -5.26
C THR A 67 -19.53 0.87 -4.15
N LEU A 68 -18.37 0.33 -3.80
CA LEU A 68 -18.21 -0.61 -2.69
C LEU A 68 -18.29 0.05 -1.31
N GLY A 69 -18.33 1.38 -1.23
CA GLY A 69 -18.41 2.15 0.01
C GLY A 69 -17.04 2.48 0.61
N GLY A 70 -15.97 2.24 -0.13
CA GLY A 70 -14.62 2.59 0.28
C GLY A 70 -14.32 4.08 0.14
N THR A 71 -13.26 4.51 0.81
CA THR A 71 -12.78 5.91 0.82
C THR A 71 -11.34 6.04 0.35
N TYR A 72 -10.63 4.92 0.21
CA TYR A 72 -9.23 4.91 -0.21
C TYR A 72 -9.03 4.00 -1.42
N CYS A 73 -8.20 4.46 -2.37
CA CYS A 73 -7.82 3.66 -3.53
C CYS A 73 -6.30 3.75 -3.72
N ARG A 74 -5.62 2.62 -3.61
CA ARG A 74 -4.17 2.56 -3.77
C ARG A 74 -3.77 2.86 -5.20
N VAL A 75 -2.63 3.52 -5.33
CA VAL A 75 -1.84 3.64 -6.56
C VAL A 75 -0.41 3.20 -6.28
N LEU A 76 0.22 2.56 -7.25
CA LEU A 76 1.65 2.34 -7.31
C LEU A 76 2.25 3.29 -8.34
N SER A 77 3.57 3.51 -8.26
CA SER A 77 4.24 4.42 -9.19
C SER A 77 4.39 3.85 -10.60
N GLY A 78 4.50 2.53 -10.70
CA GLY A 78 4.79 1.82 -11.94
C GLY A 78 6.13 1.07 -11.88
N GLN A 79 6.63 0.62 -13.01
CA GLN A 79 7.80 -0.25 -13.08
C GLN A 79 9.10 0.51 -13.33
N ARG A 80 10.18 0.15 -12.61
CA ARG A 80 11.53 0.68 -12.78
C ARG A 80 12.23 0.04 -13.99
N ARG A 81 11.93 0.55 -15.18
CA ARG A 81 12.52 0.03 -16.41
C ARG A 81 13.97 0.48 -16.61
N PRO A 82 14.81 -0.36 -17.25
CA PRO A 82 16.13 0.08 -17.69
C PRO A 82 16.04 1.33 -18.58
N GLY A 83 16.93 2.29 -18.35
CA GLY A 83 16.98 3.54 -19.12
C GLY A 83 15.99 4.63 -18.70
N LEU A 84 15.08 4.36 -17.79
CA LEU A 84 14.20 5.38 -17.20
C LEU A 84 14.94 6.11 -16.09
N SER A 85 15.13 7.41 -16.23
CA SER A 85 15.70 8.24 -15.17
C SER A 85 14.71 8.46 -14.02
N VAL A 86 15.22 8.80 -12.84
CA VAL A 86 14.38 9.10 -11.67
C VAL A 86 13.49 10.30 -11.95
N GLU A 87 14.02 11.33 -12.56
CA GLU A 87 13.32 12.58 -12.86
C GLU A 87 12.16 12.34 -13.84
N GLU A 88 12.40 11.59 -14.90
CA GLU A 88 11.35 11.24 -15.88
C GLU A 88 10.26 10.36 -15.25
N GLY A 89 10.67 9.31 -14.52
CA GLY A 89 9.70 8.41 -13.88
C GLY A 89 8.84 9.12 -12.83
N VAL A 90 9.43 9.99 -12.01
CA VAL A 90 8.68 10.85 -11.06
C VAL A 90 7.71 11.75 -11.80
N SER A 91 8.15 12.38 -12.92
CA SER A 91 7.27 13.22 -13.74
C SER A 91 6.11 12.43 -14.32
N PHE A 92 6.36 11.26 -14.91
CA PHE A 92 5.32 10.42 -15.51
C PHE A 92 4.29 9.95 -14.47
N ALA A 93 4.76 9.45 -13.33
CA ALA A 93 3.87 8.98 -12.26
C ALA A 93 3.05 10.13 -11.67
N ALA A 94 3.67 11.27 -11.38
CA ALA A 94 2.99 12.45 -10.85
C ALA A 94 1.91 12.97 -11.83
N ASP A 95 2.22 13.08 -13.11
CA ASP A 95 1.26 13.50 -14.14
C ASP A 95 0.05 12.57 -14.23
N CYS A 96 0.28 11.26 -14.12
CA CYS A 96 -0.81 10.28 -14.12
C CYS A 96 -1.68 10.40 -12.87
N ILE A 97 -1.08 10.57 -11.69
CA ILE A 97 -1.78 10.77 -10.42
C ILE A 97 -2.62 12.05 -10.50
N TYR A 98 -2.04 13.18 -10.92
CA TYR A 98 -2.77 14.43 -11.07
C TYR A 98 -3.97 14.33 -12.03
N LYS A 99 -3.91 13.49 -13.07
CA LYS A 99 -5.04 13.25 -13.96
C LYS A 99 -6.13 12.35 -13.35
N CYS A 100 -5.82 11.61 -12.30
CA CYS A 100 -6.79 10.82 -11.54
C CYS A 100 -7.46 11.61 -10.40
N LEU A 101 -6.73 12.54 -9.78
CA LEU A 101 -7.17 13.28 -8.57
C LEU A 101 -8.51 13.99 -8.70
N PRO A 102 -8.82 14.76 -9.79
CA PRO A 102 -10.12 15.41 -9.90
C PRO A 102 -11.28 14.42 -9.86
N TYR A 103 -11.11 13.26 -10.50
CA TYR A 103 -12.14 12.23 -10.48
C TYR A 103 -12.21 11.51 -9.13
N ALA A 104 -11.09 11.27 -8.48
CA ALA A 104 -11.06 10.71 -7.13
C ALA A 104 -11.81 11.61 -6.14
N LYS A 105 -11.57 12.92 -6.20
CA LYS A 105 -12.27 13.93 -5.41
C LYS A 105 -13.77 13.94 -5.66
N GLU A 106 -14.20 13.91 -6.91
CA GLU A 106 -15.62 13.81 -7.29
C GLU A 106 -16.29 12.57 -6.70
N GLN A 107 -15.57 11.45 -6.63
CA GLN A 107 -16.06 10.17 -6.08
C GLN A 107 -15.91 10.07 -4.55
N GLY A 108 -15.36 11.08 -3.87
CA GLY A 108 -15.09 11.04 -2.43
C GLY A 108 -13.98 10.08 -2.04
N ILE A 109 -13.01 9.84 -2.94
CA ILE A 109 -11.89 8.90 -2.75
C ILE A 109 -10.59 9.66 -2.53
N THR A 110 -9.82 9.26 -1.54
CA THR A 110 -8.42 9.64 -1.38
C THR A 110 -7.54 8.59 -2.07
N LEU A 111 -6.69 9.03 -3.00
CA LEU A 111 -5.66 8.18 -3.57
C LEU A 111 -4.53 7.99 -2.55
N ILE A 112 -4.03 6.79 -2.42
CA ILE A 112 -2.96 6.47 -1.47
C ILE A 112 -1.80 5.81 -2.20
N LEU A 113 -0.61 6.40 -2.06
CA LEU A 113 0.63 5.83 -2.59
C LEU A 113 1.20 4.84 -1.59
N GLU A 114 1.55 3.67 -2.05
CA GLU A 114 2.29 2.70 -1.25
C GLU A 114 3.70 2.52 -1.79
N LYS A 115 4.68 2.46 -0.88
CA LYS A 115 6.04 2.03 -1.20
C LYS A 115 6.02 0.50 -1.29
N HIS A 116 6.00 -0.03 -2.50
CA HIS A 116 5.89 -1.46 -2.77
C HIS A 116 7.21 -2.03 -3.31
N TYR A 117 7.27 -3.32 -3.59
CA TYR A 117 8.47 -3.96 -4.15
C TYR A 117 8.26 -4.36 -5.62
N LYS A 118 7.22 -5.11 -5.92
CA LYS A 118 6.87 -5.55 -7.27
C LYS A 118 5.48 -6.19 -7.25
N ASP A 119 4.65 -5.89 -8.22
CA ASP A 119 3.42 -6.64 -8.44
C ASP A 119 3.69 -7.91 -9.27
N ASP A 120 2.93 -8.98 -9.05
CA ASP A 120 3.18 -10.30 -9.65
C ASP A 120 3.20 -10.31 -11.18
N PHE A 121 2.34 -9.49 -11.80
CA PHE A 121 2.28 -9.39 -13.28
C PHE A 121 3.26 -8.38 -13.87
N TRP A 122 4.09 -7.71 -13.07
CA TRP A 122 5.12 -6.79 -13.55
C TRP A 122 6.42 -7.53 -13.92
N VAL A 123 7.13 -6.99 -14.90
CA VAL A 123 8.44 -7.50 -15.31
C VAL A 123 9.54 -6.95 -14.40
N TYR A 124 9.46 -5.67 -14.06
CA TYR A 124 10.47 -4.96 -13.27
C TYR A 124 9.95 -4.62 -11.87
N PRO A 125 10.85 -4.37 -10.89
CA PRO A 125 10.48 -3.86 -9.59
C PRO A 125 9.73 -2.53 -9.69
N GLU A 126 9.06 -2.15 -8.61
CA GLU A 126 8.42 -0.86 -8.53
C GLU A 126 9.44 0.28 -8.70
N PHE A 127 9.02 1.31 -9.44
CA PHE A 127 9.86 2.47 -9.70
C PHE A 127 10.20 3.22 -8.41
N ALA A 128 9.23 3.49 -7.55
CA ALA A 128 9.40 4.17 -6.26
C ALA A 128 9.69 3.20 -5.09
N GLN A 129 10.31 2.05 -5.36
CA GLN A 129 10.69 1.10 -4.32
C GLN A 129 11.71 1.70 -3.32
N LYS A 130 12.62 2.55 -3.77
CA LYS A 130 13.60 3.21 -2.90
C LYS A 130 13.00 4.44 -2.24
N MET A 131 13.31 4.62 -0.94
CA MET A 131 12.77 5.68 -0.09
C MET A 131 12.96 7.08 -0.67
N ASP A 132 14.12 7.36 -1.24
CA ASP A 132 14.42 8.68 -1.83
C ASP A 132 13.55 8.97 -3.05
N VAL A 133 13.30 7.97 -3.90
CA VAL A 133 12.42 8.08 -5.08
C VAL A 133 10.96 8.20 -4.63
N PHE A 134 10.56 7.41 -3.62
CA PHE A 134 9.23 7.49 -3.03
C PHE A 134 8.93 8.88 -2.47
N CYS A 135 9.83 9.43 -1.66
CA CYS A 135 9.68 10.77 -1.09
C CYS A 135 9.64 11.84 -2.19
N LYS A 136 10.49 11.75 -3.23
CA LYS A 136 10.46 12.68 -4.37
C LYS A 136 9.09 12.67 -5.08
N LEU A 137 8.51 11.48 -5.29
CA LEU A 137 7.18 11.38 -5.90
C LEU A 137 6.10 11.94 -4.98
N LEU A 138 6.16 11.63 -3.68
CA LEU A 138 5.22 12.12 -2.70
C LEU A 138 5.26 13.67 -2.59
N ASP A 139 6.45 14.26 -2.59
CA ASP A 139 6.63 15.72 -2.57
C ASP A 139 6.16 16.38 -3.88
N LYS A 140 6.29 15.69 -5.01
CA LYS A 140 5.83 16.18 -6.31
C LYS A 140 4.31 16.28 -6.39
N VAL A 141 3.59 15.38 -5.69
CA VAL A 141 2.12 15.37 -5.67
C VAL A 141 1.64 15.94 -4.33
N ASN A 142 1.40 17.25 -4.31
CA ASN A 142 0.88 17.94 -3.14
C ASN A 142 -0.62 18.23 -3.31
N ASP A 143 -1.46 17.33 -2.81
CA ASP A 143 -2.92 17.41 -2.86
C ASP A 143 -3.52 16.78 -1.60
N GLU A 144 -4.62 17.36 -1.08
CA GLU A 144 -5.32 16.89 0.12
C GLU A 144 -6.00 15.53 -0.05
N HIS A 145 -6.31 15.15 -1.31
CA HIS A 145 -6.87 13.84 -1.67
C HIS A 145 -5.77 12.83 -2.08
N PHE A 146 -4.52 13.09 -1.68
CA PHE A 146 -3.40 12.19 -1.92
C PHE A 146 -2.60 11.94 -0.64
N GLY A 147 -2.66 10.73 -0.15
CA GLY A 147 -1.96 10.30 1.07
C GLY A 147 -1.05 9.10 0.84
N VAL A 148 -0.66 8.48 1.93
CA VAL A 148 0.22 7.31 1.94
C VAL A 148 -0.47 6.13 2.62
N ASN A 149 -0.39 4.97 2.00
CA ASN A 149 -0.55 3.70 2.66
C ASN A 149 0.84 3.23 3.14
N TYR A 150 1.04 3.16 4.44
CA TYR A 150 2.33 2.80 5.01
C TYR A 150 2.43 1.31 5.25
N ASP A 151 3.32 0.63 4.53
CA ASP A 151 3.71 -0.76 4.79
C ASP A 151 5.17 -0.79 5.29
N PRO A 152 5.40 -1.13 6.57
CA PRO A 152 6.75 -1.19 7.13
C PRO A 152 7.61 -2.28 6.51
N SER A 153 7.03 -3.41 6.12
CA SER A 153 7.78 -4.55 5.58
C SER A 153 8.39 -4.28 4.22
N ASN A 154 7.74 -3.44 3.41
CA ASN A 154 8.26 -3.06 2.10
C ASN A 154 9.55 -2.23 2.17
N ALA A 155 9.83 -1.58 3.30
CA ALA A 155 11.12 -0.93 3.53
C ALA A 155 12.24 -1.98 3.69
N PHE A 156 12.02 -3.04 4.47
CA PHE A 156 13.01 -4.12 4.59
C PHE A 156 13.32 -4.79 3.25
N LEU A 157 12.30 -5.00 2.40
CA LEU A 157 12.51 -5.56 1.06
C LEU A 157 13.43 -4.70 0.18
N ALA A 158 13.47 -3.40 0.44
CA ALA A 158 14.40 -2.46 -0.22
C ALA A 158 15.75 -2.32 0.51
N GLY A 159 15.98 -3.04 1.61
CA GLY A 159 17.17 -2.92 2.46
C GLY A 159 17.20 -1.62 3.29
N GLU A 160 16.04 -1.03 3.56
CA GLU A 160 15.89 0.26 4.23
C GLU A 160 15.21 0.10 5.60
N ASP A 161 15.31 1.13 6.43
CA ASP A 161 14.69 1.16 7.75
C ASP A 161 13.24 1.67 7.65
N PRO A 162 12.22 0.88 8.07
CA PRO A 162 10.84 1.31 8.04
C PRO A 162 10.55 2.52 8.93
N LEU A 163 11.23 2.67 10.06
CA LEU A 163 11.04 3.83 10.94
C LEU A 163 11.64 5.10 10.35
N GLU A 164 12.79 5.02 9.66
CA GLU A 164 13.33 6.16 8.94
C GLU A 164 12.36 6.65 7.86
N LEU A 165 11.75 5.71 7.11
CA LEU A 165 10.70 6.05 6.16
C LEU A 165 9.52 6.73 6.88
N LEU A 166 9.00 6.10 7.94
CA LEU A 166 7.84 6.61 8.67
C LEU A 166 8.06 8.04 9.17
N TYR A 167 9.20 8.35 9.78
CA TYR A 167 9.51 9.70 10.26
C TYR A 167 9.47 10.77 9.16
N LYS A 168 9.80 10.40 7.92
CA LYS A 168 9.75 11.32 6.77
C LYS A 168 8.34 11.57 6.25
N ILE A 169 7.45 10.57 6.35
CA ILE A 169 6.14 10.59 5.69
C ILE A 169 4.94 10.58 6.65
N SER A 170 5.15 10.49 7.96
CA SER A 170 4.11 10.23 8.96
C SER A 170 2.92 11.18 8.85
N ALA A 171 3.16 12.47 8.55
CA ALA A 171 2.10 13.47 8.35
C ALA A 171 1.21 13.22 7.12
N ARG A 172 1.62 12.34 6.21
CA ARG A 172 0.88 11.98 4.99
C ARG A 172 0.25 10.59 5.07
N VAL A 173 0.52 9.82 6.15
CA VAL A 173 -0.02 8.46 6.32
C VAL A 173 -1.50 8.54 6.68
N VAL A 174 -2.34 7.92 5.86
CA VAL A 174 -3.80 7.87 6.05
C VAL A 174 -4.33 6.45 6.20
N THR A 175 -3.58 5.45 5.76
CA THR A 175 -3.83 4.02 5.99
C THR A 175 -2.51 3.30 6.26
N MET A 176 -2.58 2.11 6.83
CA MET A 176 -1.41 1.28 7.09
C MET A 176 -1.70 -0.18 6.71
N HIS A 177 -0.77 -0.81 6.00
CA HIS A 177 -0.69 -2.26 5.93
C HIS A 177 0.13 -2.79 7.12
N ALA A 178 -0.50 -3.59 7.95
CA ALA A 178 0.19 -4.34 8.98
C ALA A 178 0.68 -5.65 8.35
N SER A 179 1.97 -5.73 8.15
CA SER A 179 2.70 -6.90 7.66
C SER A 179 3.92 -7.12 8.51
N ASP A 180 4.49 -8.30 8.50
CA ASP A 180 5.76 -8.57 9.19
C ASP A 180 6.65 -9.51 8.37
N ARG A 181 7.96 -9.40 8.60
CA ARG A 181 8.98 -10.17 7.92
C ARG A 181 9.97 -10.71 8.93
N TYR A 182 10.52 -11.88 8.64
CA TYR A 182 11.64 -12.44 9.39
C TYR A 182 12.79 -12.81 8.46
N LEU A 183 14.01 -12.79 8.98
CA LEU A 183 15.19 -13.27 8.28
C LEU A 183 15.24 -14.79 8.36
N LYS A 184 15.30 -15.47 7.22
CA LYS A 184 15.56 -16.91 7.14
C LYS A 184 16.99 -17.26 7.51
N GLU A 185 17.92 -16.33 7.18
CA GLU A 185 19.35 -16.45 7.41
C GLU A 185 20.04 -15.10 7.37
N GLY A 186 21.22 -15.00 7.95
CA GLY A 186 22.03 -13.77 7.96
C GLY A 186 21.55 -12.71 8.91
N THR A 187 21.91 -11.47 8.64
CA THR A 187 21.65 -10.29 9.45
C THR A 187 20.97 -9.19 8.64
N ILE A 188 20.46 -8.14 9.33
CA ILE A 188 19.95 -6.92 8.67
C ILE A 188 21.05 -6.22 7.85
N GLU A 189 22.31 -6.27 8.32
CA GLU A 189 23.44 -5.72 7.57
C GLU A 189 23.70 -6.47 6.26
N ASP A 190 23.48 -7.78 6.24
CA ASP A 190 23.56 -8.56 5.01
C ASP A 190 22.41 -8.21 4.07
N LEU A 191 21.21 -8.01 4.60
CA LEU A 191 20.05 -7.58 3.83
C LEU A 191 20.29 -6.23 3.13
N ARG A 192 20.91 -5.27 3.84
CA ARG A 192 21.25 -3.94 3.28
C ARG A 192 22.25 -4.01 2.13
N LYS A 193 23.10 -5.02 2.11
CA LYS A 193 24.10 -5.24 1.04
C LYS A 193 23.55 -6.06 -0.12
N GLU A 194 22.40 -6.69 0.05
CA GLU A 194 21.79 -7.53 -0.96
C GLU A 194 21.23 -6.67 -2.10
N GLU A 195 21.66 -6.97 -3.31
CA GLU A 195 21.08 -6.35 -4.49
C GLU A 195 19.71 -6.98 -4.77
N VAL A 196 18.68 -6.15 -4.80
CA VAL A 196 17.31 -6.58 -5.03
C VAL A 196 17.06 -6.94 -6.51
N GLY A 197 17.89 -6.40 -7.40
CA GLY A 197 17.88 -6.71 -8.83
C GLY A 197 16.52 -6.56 -9.49
N ALA A 198 16.23 -7.45 -10.43
CA ALA A 198 14.98 -7.45 -11.19
C ALA A 198 13.77 -7.99 -10.41
N THR A 199 13.97 -8.61 -9.25
CA THR A 199 12.87 -9.20 -8.47
C THR A 199 12.20 -8.22 -7.53
N GLY A 200 12.89 -7.14 -7.14
CA GLY A 200 12.40 -6.23 -6.11
C GLY A 200 12.26 -6.86 -4.71
N TYR A 201 12.69 -8.10 -4.52
CA TYR A 201 12.46 -8.90 -3.34
C TYR A 201 13.75 -9.51 -2.80
N ALA A 202 14.05 -9.30 -1.53
CA ALA A 202 15.18 -9.88 -0.85
C ALA A 202 14.89 -11.35 -0.48
N LYS A 203 15.61 -12.31 -1.06
CA LYS A 203 15.36 -13.74 -0.92
C LYS A 203 15.51 -14.28 0.50
N ARG A 204 16.31 -13.61 1.34
CA ARG A 204 16.51 -14.00 2.73
C ARG A 204 15.37 -13.57 3.67
N LEU A 205 14.44 -12.74 3.20
CA LEU A 205 13.22 -12.40 3.92
C LEU A 205 12.10 -13.37 3.61
N ALA A 206 11.27 -13.66 4.60
CA ALA A 206 10.01 -14.36 4.44
C ALA A 206 8.91 -13.64 5.21
N HIS A 207 7.67 -13.85 4.79
CA HIS A 207 6.49 -13.40 5.52
C HIS A 207 6.45 -14.05 6.91
N GLY A 208 5.95 -13.31 7.89
CA GLY A 208 5.84 -13.74 9.26
C GLY A 208 4.53 -13.31 9.92
N GLU A 209 4.24 -13.92 11.04
CA GLU A 209 3.12 -13.52 11.89
C GLU A 209 3.35 -12.11 12.44
N ILE A 210 2.35 -11.25 12.36
CA ILE A 210 2.46 -9.85 12.78
C ILE A 210 2.82 -9.74 14.25
N GLY A 211 3.85 -8.96 14.53
CA GLY A 211 4.41 -8.74 15.88
C GLY A 211 5.45 -9.76 16.32
N LYS A 212 5.82 -10.70 15.45
CA LYS A 212 6.89 -11.67 15.71
C LYS A 212 8.10 -11.52 14.77
N GLY A 213 8.05 -10.59 13.86
CA GLY A 213 9.10 -10.32 12.88
C GLY A 213 9.99 -9.15 13.26
N LEU A 214 10.47 -8.47 12.23
CA LEU A 214 11.44 -7.37 12.33
C LEU A 214 10.81 -6.01 12.66
N ASN A 215 9.51 -5.86 12.47
CA ASN A 215 8.84 -4.58 12.64
C ASN A 215 8.67 -4.21 14.12
N ASN A 216 9.12 -3.01 14.49
CA ASN A 216 8.89 -2.46 15.81
C ASN A 216 7.54 -1.74 15.85
N TYR A 217 6.45 -2.48 16.09
CA TYR A 217 5.10 -1.94 16.15
C TYR A 217 4.89 -0.90 17.26
N ASP A 218 5.64 -0.97 18.36
CA ASP A 218 5.55 0.05 19.42
C ASP A 218 6.09 1.40 18.94
N ALA A 219 7.22 1.42 18.25
CA ALA A 219 7.76 2.64 17.65
C ALA A 219 6.87 3.17 16.54
N ILE A 220 6.35 2.28 15.67
CA ILE A 220 5.43 2.64 14.57
C ILE A 220 4.17 3.30 15.13
N PHE A 221 3.49 2.66 16.07
CA PHE A 221 2.23 3.19 16.62
C PHE A 221 2.44 4.44 17.48
N THR A 222 3.60 4.57 18.15
CA THR A 222 3.97 5.80 18.84
C THR A 222 4.04 6.98 17.86
N GLU A 223 4.70 6.82 16.71
CA GLU A 223 4.82 7.88 15.71
C GLU A 223 3.47 8.16 15.04
N LEU A 224 2.71 7.14 14.64
CA LEU A 224 1.37 7.32 14.06
C LEU A 224 0.42 8.05 15.02
N LYS A 225 0.41 7.68 16.30
CA LYS A 225 -0.39 8.37 17.32
C LYS A 225 0.01 9.84 17.45
N LYS A 226 1.31 10.12 17.48
CA LYS A 226 1.85 11.49 17.60
C LYS A 226 1.35 12.42 16.49
N VAL A 227 1.21 11.90 15.25
CA VAL A 227 0.70 12.67 14.11
C VAL A 227 -0.83 12.67 13.98
N GLY A 228 -1.54 12.05 14.91
CA GLY A 228 -3.01 12.01 14.91
C GLY A 228 -3.60 11.01 13.92
N PHE A 229 -2.85 9.95 13.56
CA PHE A 229 -3.36 8.91 12.67
C PHE A 229 -4.68 8.31 13.20
N ASN A 230 -5.68 8.26 12.33
CA ASN A 230 -7.02 7.72 12.61
C ASN A 230 -7.56 6.94 11.39
N GLY A 231 -6.68 6.23 10.72
CA GLY A 231 -6.99 5.48 9.51
C GLY A 231 -7.14 3.98 9.75
N TRP A 232 -7.32 3.26 8.67
CA TRP A 232 -7.39 1.81 8.69
C TRP A 232 -6.01 1.18 8.86
N ILE A 233 -5.97 0.08 9.62
CA ILE A 233 -4.83 -0.81 9.74
C ILE A 233 -5.28 -2.15 9.16
N SER A 234 -4.84 -2.46 7.95
CA SER A 234 -5.20 -3.69 7.24
C SER A 234 -4.10 -4.73 7.39
N ILE A 235 -4.46 -5.98 7.58
CA ILE A 235 -3.50 -7.08 7.55
C ILE A 235 -3.21 -7.43 6.09
N GLU A 236 -1.99 -7.18 5.65
CA GLU A 236 -1.46 -7.67 4.38
C GLU A 236 -0.33 -8.66 4.68
N ASP A 237 -0.67 -9.93 4.74
CA ASP A 237 0.27 -10.94 5.21
C ASP A 237 0.13 -12.25 4.44
N GLY A 238 1.27 -12.91 4.18
CA GLY A 238 1.35 -14.28 3.71
C GLY A 238 1.25 -15.26 4.86
N VAL A 239 0.13 -15.24 5.58
CA VAL A 239 -0.07 -16.10 6.76
C VAL A 239 -0.31 -17.56 6.37
N ASP A 240 0.24 -18.46 7.16
CA ASP A 240 0.00 -19.90 7.03
C ASP A 240 -1.28 -20.28 7.79
N GLY A 241 -2.43 -19.99 7.18
CA GLY A 241 -3.74 -20.40 7.66
C GLY A 241 -4.40 -19.48 8.68
N LEU A 242 -5.61 -19.85 9.07
CA LEU A 242 -6.49 -19.03 9.92
C LEU A 242 -5.94 -18.82 11.33
N GLU A 243 -5.28 -19.79 11.92
CA GLU A 243 -4.74 -19.66 13.26
C GLU A 243 -3.68 -18.57 13.37
N GLN A 244 -2.82 -18.44 12.36
CA GLN A 244 -1.81 -17.39 12.30
C GLN A 244 -2.48 -16.02 12.11
N LEU A 245 -3.49 -15.93 11.23
CA LEU A 245 -4.29 -14.74 11.04
C LEU A 245 -4.99 -14.31 12.34
N GLU A 246 -5.59 -15.24 13.09
CA GLU A 246 -6.24 -14.94 14.38
C GLU A 246 -5.26 -14.40 15.41
N ARG A 247 -4.03 -14.93 15.47
CA ARG A 247 -2.99 -14.40 16.34
C ARG A 247 -2.54 -12.99 15.92
N SER A 248 -2.39 -12.75 14.62
CA SER A 248 -2.06 -11.43 14.07
C SER A 248 -3.17 -10.41 14.40
N VAL A 249 -4.44 -10.76 14.22
CA VAL A 249 -5.59 -9.93 14.62
C VAL A 249 -5.56 -9.63 16.11
N SER A 250 -5.34 -10.65 16.96
CA SER A 250 -5.30 -10.50 18.43
C SER A 250 -4.17 -9.58 18.86
N PHE A 251 -2.99 -9.69 18.23
CA PHE A 251 -1.87 -8.80 18.47
C PHE A 251 -2.22 -7.34 18.14
N LEU A 252 -2.76 -7.09 16.95
CA LEU A 252 -3.12 -5.74 16.50
C LEU A 252 -4.22 -5.14 17.39
N ARG A 253 -5.27 -5.89 17.73
CA ARG A 253 -6.32 -5.43 18.65
C ARG A 253 -5.76 -5.01 20.00
N LYS A 254 -4.84 -5.80 20.56
CA LYS A 254 -4.15 -5.45 21.82
C LYS A 254 -3.36 -4.14 21.67
N LYS A 255 -2.62 -3.98 20.57
CA LYS A 255 -1.83 -2.78 20.29
C LYS A 255 -2.72 -1.56 20.04
N ILE A 256 -3.78 -1.68 19.24
CA ILE A 256 -4.73 -0.59 19.01
C ILE A 256 -5.32 -0.12 20.34
N LYS A 257 -5.79 -1.04 21.19
CA LYS A 257 -6.31 -0.68 22.52
C LYS A 257 -5.27 0.01 23.41
N GLN A 258 -3.99 -0.34 23.28
CA GLN A 258 -2.90 0.29 24.05
C GLN A 258 -2.63 1.73 23.59
N TYR A 259 -2.62 1.98 22.28
CA TYR A 259 -2.23 3.27 21.71
C TYR A 259 -3.43 4.19 21.46
N TRP A 260 -4.60 3.64 21.19
CA TRP A 260 -5.86 4.37 20.96
C TRP A 260 -6.97 3.77 21.84
N PRO A 261 -6.95 4.01 23.16
CA PRO A 261 -7.87 3.36 24.12
C PRO A 261 -9.34 3.77 23.95
N GLU A 262 -9.61 4.82 23.18
CA GLU A 262 -10.96 5.33 22.91
C GLU A 262 -11.63 4.69 21.67
N HIS A 263 -10.95 3.76 21.03
CA HIS A 263 -11.43 3.03 19.84
C HIS A 263 -11.80 1.58 20.15
#